data_d7e76c7abcbe542462d4d80ca1ec9063
#
_entry.id   d7e76c7abcbe542462d4d80ca1ec9063
#
_cell.length_a   1.000
_cell.length_b   1.000
_cell.length_c   1.000
_cell.angle_alpha   90.00
_cell.angle_beta   90.00
_cell.angle_gamma   90.00
#
_symmetry.space_group_name_H-M   'P 1'
#
loop_
_entity.id
_entity.type
_entity.pdbx_description
1 polymer ?
#
loop_
_entity_poly.entity_id
_entity_poly.type
_entity_poly.pdbx_seq_one_letter_code
_entity_poly.pdbx_strand_id
1 'polypeptide(L)'
;MVTGHPAGLPPLFLDRSLGRRQVPELLRAAGLQLQTLSEVYGIPADEDVSDVDWLELAGGHGWPVLMKDERIRYRPAERDALLMNEVKGFCLTSGNLRAAEMADQFLAVIDSVADACVEPGPFLYAVSVRGLSRLDLS
;
A
#
# COMPACT_ATOMS: atom_id res chain seq x y z
N MET A 1 -4.91 4.12 20.41
CA MET A 1 -3.57 4.25 19.80
C MET A 1 -3.14 2.91 19.25
N VAL A 2 -2.71 2.91 17.99
CA VAL A 2 -2.18 1.68 17.39
C VAL A 2 -0.78 1.43 17.92
N THR A 3 -0.56 0.26 18.47
CA THR A 3 0.76 -0.18 18.94
C THR A 3 1.05 -1.54 18.32
N GLY A 4 1.96 -1.55 17.38
CA GLY A 4 2.42 -2.76 16.74
C GLY A 4 1.62 -3.18 15.51
N HIS A 5 2.13 -4.21 14.87
CA HIS A 5 1.56 -4.77 13.65
C HIS A 5 0.38 -5.66 14.00
N PRO A 6 -0.79 -5.49 13.34
CA PRO A 6 -1.95 -6.34 13.65
C PRO A 6 -1.66 -7.83 13.43
N ALA A 7 -2.17 -8.66 14.33
CA ALA A 7 -2.00 -10.10 14.23
C ALA A 7 -2.65 -10.62 12.94
N GLY A 8 -1.93 -11.48 12.23
CA GLY A 8 -2.41 -12.08 11.00
C GLY A 8 -2.26 -11.23 9.74
N LEU A 9 -1.91 -9.95 9.89
CA LEU A 9 -1.66 -9.09 8.74
C LEU A 9 -0.24 -9.37 8.20
N PRO A 10 -0.09 -9.71 6.90
CA PRO A 10 1.25 -9.86 6.32
C PRO A 10 2.03 -8.53 6.35
N PRO A 11 3.36 -8.58 6.18
CA PRO A 11 4.13 -7.34 6.02
C PRO A 11 3.57 -6.50 4.87
N LEU A 12 3.54 -5.19 5.07
CA LEU A 12 3.03 -4.25 4.07
C LEU A 12 4.10 -3.92 3.04
N PHE A 13 3.69 -3.62 1.81
CA PHE A 13 4.58 -3.10 0.79
C PHE A 13 4.23 -1.65 0.50
N LEU A 14 5.22 -0.77 0.49
CA LEU A 14 5.03 0.64 0.18
C LEU A 14 5.68 0.95 -1.16
N ASP A 15 4.88 1.47 -2.11
CA ASP A 15 5.42 1.86 -3.41
C ASP A 15 6.09 3.24 -3.34
N ARG A 16 6.67 3.66 -4.49
CA ARG A 16 7.42 4.93 -4.54
C ARG A 16 6.59 6.18 -4.26
N SER A 17 5.27 6.10 -4.45
CA SER A 17 4.40 7.27 -4.26
C SER A 17 4.38 7.75 -2.80
N LEU A 18 4.76 6.89 -1.86
CA LEU A 18 4.82 7.23 -0.44
C LEU A 18 6.21 7.69 0.00
N GLY A 19 7.19 7.70 -0.91
CA GLY A 19 8.56 8.12 -0.60
C GLY A 19 9.41 7.01 -0.01
N ARG A 20 10.71 7.30 0.14
CA ARG A 20 11.70 6.32 0.60
C ARG A 20 11.91 6.30 2.11
N ARG A 21 11.62 7.40 2.80
CA ARG A 21 12.10 7.60 4.17
C ARG A 21 11.04 7.95 5.18
N GLN A 22 10.37 9.09 5.03
CA GLN A 22 9.55 9.66 6.11
C GLN A 22 8.34 8.81 6.46
N VAL A 23 7.52 8.44 5.47
CA VAL A 23 6.34 7.61 5.74
C VAL A 23 6.74 6.24 6.26
N PRO A 24 7.69 5.51 5.62
CA PRO A 24 8.16 4.24 6.18
C PRO A 24 8.65 4.35 7.62
N GLU A 25 9.44 5.37 7.95
CA GLU A 25 9.98 5.55 9.31
C GLU A 25 8.86 5.77 10.32
N LEU A 26 7.86 6.60 9.97
CA LEU A 26 6.74 6.87 10.87
C LEU A 26 5.88 5.64 11.10
N LEU A 27 5.63 4.85 10.06
CA LEU A 27 4.86 3.62 10.20
C LEU A 27 5.62 2.57 11.01
N ARG A 28 6.92 2.45 10.82
CA ARG A 28 7.77 1.54 11.61
C ARG A 28 7.85 1.97 13.07
N ALA A 29 7.90 3.27 13.31
CA ALA A 29 7.90 3.79 14.70
C ALA A 29 6.62 3.41 15.43
N ALA A 30 5.50 3.25 14.73
CA ALA A 30 4.25 2.76 15.29
C ALA A 30 4.20 1.23 15.40
N GLY A 31 5.26 0.53 15.00
CA GLY A 31 5.39 -0.91 15.13
C GLY A 31 4.99 -1.73 13.91
N LEU A 32 4.70 -1.08 12.78
CA LEU A 32 4.30 -1.83 11.59
C LEU A 32 5.51 -2.49 10.91
N GLN A 33 5.27 -3.70 10.38
CA GLN A 33 6.24 -4.44 9.58
C GLN A 33 5.98 -4.10 8.10
N LEU A 34 7.02 -3.66 7.41
CA LEU A 34 6.87 -3.27 6.02
C LEU A 34 8.16 -3.39 5.23
N GLN A 35 8.00 -3.44 3.89
CA GLN A 35 9.08 -3.38 2.93
C GLN A 35 8.82 -2.19 2.01
N THR A 36 9.85 -1.45 1.65
CA THR A 36 9.72 -0.39 0.66
C THR A 36 10.27 -0.83 -0.69
N LEU A 37 9.85 -0.13 -1.75
CA LEU A 37 10.35 -0.37 -3.10
C LEU A 37 11.88 -0.30 -3.14
N SER A 38 12.46 0.73 -2.52
CA SER A 38 13.91 0.91 -2.52
C SER A 38 14.65 -0.16 -1.74
N GLU A 39 14.04 -0.69 -0.68
CA GLU A 39 14.66 -1.77 0.11
C GLU A 39 14.68 -3.09 -0.66
N VAL A 40 13.63 -3.37 -1.43
CA VAL A 40 13.53 -4.61 -2.20
C VAL A 40 14.43 -4.57 -3.42
N TYR A 41 14.41 -3.48 -4.18
CA TYR A 41 15.13 -3.38 -5.46
C TYR A 41 16.48 -2.71 -5.37
N GLY A 42 16.75 -1.98 -4.29
CA GLY A 42 17.98 -1.21 -4.13
C GLY A 42 17.90 0.17 -4.76
N ILE A 43 18.84 1.03 -4.41
CA ILE A 43 18.99 2.39 -4.94
C ILE A 43 20.24 2.41 -5.79
N PRO A 44 20.25 2.92 -7.03
CA PRO A 44 19.12 3.60 -7.71
C PRO A 44 18.22 2.68 -8.54
N ALA A 45 18.38 1.37 -8.46
CA ALA A 45 17.61 0.42 -9.28
C ALA A 45 16.09 0.59 -9.10
N ASP A 46 15.64 1.02 -7.92
CA ASP A 46 14.23 1.26 -7.64
C ASP A 46 13.60 2.31 -8.56
N GLU A 47 14.39 3.21 -9.13
CA GLU A 47 13.90 4.25 -10.03
C GLU A 47 13.40 3.68 -11.36
N ASP A 48 13.95 2.54 -11.78
CA ASP A 48 13.63 1.90 -13.06
C ASP A 48 12.55 0.82 -12.94
N VAL A 49 12.07 0.54 -11.75
CA VAL A 49 11.05 -0.50 -11.53
C VAL A 49 9.69 0.05 -11.97
N SER A 50 9.01 -0.69 -12.87
CA SER A 50 7.67 -0.32 -13.29
C SER A 50 6.63 -0.69 -12.24
N ASP A 51 5.45 -0.05 -12.31
CA ASP A 51 4.35 -0.41 -11.43
C ASP A 51 3.91 -1.86 -11.65
N VAL A 52 3.95 -2.35 -12.89
CA VAL A 52 3.64 -3.75 -13.19
C VAL A 52 4.60 -4.68 -12.44
N ASP A 53 5.89 -4.37 -12.40
CA ASP A 53 6.90 -5.20 -11.74
C ASP A 53 6.64 -5.33 -10.24
N TRP A 54 6.41 -4.21 -9.54
CA TRP A 54 6.21 -4.30 -8.10
C TRP A 54 4.83 -4.85 -7.72
N LEU A 55 3.81 -4.65 -8.58
CA LEU A 55 2.50 -5.29 -8.38
C LEU A 55 2.63 -6.81 -8.43
N GLU A 56 3.38 -7.33 -9.40
CA GLU A 56 3.65 -8.76 -9.50
C GLU A 56 4.41 -9.27 -8.27
N LEU A 57 5.43 -8.55 -7.84
CA LEU A 57 6.20 -8.91 -6.66
C LEU A 57 5.32 -8.96 -5.40
N ALA A 58 4.60 -7.90 -5.13
CA ALA A 58 3.76 -7.80 -3.93
C ALA A 58 2.67 -8.88 -3.93
N GLY A 59 2.02 -9.08 -5.07
CA GLY A 59 1.01 -10.12 -5.22
C GLY A 59 1.58 -11.52 -4.98
N GLY A 60 2.77 -11.79 -5.51
CA GLY A 60 3.44 -13.07 -5.34
C GLY A 60 3.83 -13.37 -3.90
N HIS A 61 4.15 -12.35 -3.12
CA HIS A 61 4.47 -12.49 -1.71
C HIS A 61 3.23 -12.39 -0.80
N GLY A 62 2.09 -12.00 -1.34
CA GLY A 62 0.89 -11.77 -0.53
C GLY A 62 0.98 -10.53 0.36
N TRP A 63 1.82 -9.57 0.00
CA TRP A 63 1.97 -8.33 0.75
C TRP A 63 0.87 -7.33 0.37
N PRO A 64 0.07 -6.85 1.35
CA PRO A 64 -0.83 -5.73 1.07
C PRO A 64 -0.03 -4.49 0.70
N VAL A 65 -0.54 -3.71 -0.25
CA VAL A 65 0.17 -2.54 -0.78
C VAL A 65 -0.44 -1.25 -0.28
N LEU A 66 0.39 -0.39 0.29
CA LEU A 66 0.02 0.99 0.61
C LEU A 66 0.55 1.90 -0.49
N MET A 67 -0.31 2.78 -1.02
CA MET A 67 0.04 3.66 -2.13
C MET A 67 -0.72 4.98 -2.05
N LYS A 68 -0.41 5.90 -2.96
CA LYS A 68 -1.05 7.21 -3.02
C LYS A 68 -1.65 7.51 -4.40
N ASP A 69 -1.39 6.70 -5.41
CA ASP A 69 -1.84 6.94 -6.79
C ASP A 69 -3.06 6.09 -7.13
N GLU A 70 -4.27 6.64 -6.92
CA GLU A 70 -5.52 5.94 -7.24
C GLU A 70 -5.74 5.77 -8.75
N ARG A 71 -5.01 6.50 -9.59
CA ARG A 71 -5.13 6.39 -11.05
C ARG A 71 -4.65 5.04 -11.58
N ILE A 72 -3.98 4.26 -10.75
CA ILE A 72 -3.53 2.91 -11.10
C ILE A 72 -4.69 2.06 -11.65
N ARG A 73 -5.92 2.25 -11.16
CA ARG A 73 -7.09 1.50 -11.61
C ARG A 73 -7.57 1.88 -13.02
N TYR A 74 -7.08 3.02 -13.55
CA TYR A 74 -7.45 3.51 -14.88
C TYR A 74 -6.36 3.26 -15.92
N ARG A 75 -5.19 2.79 -15.52
CA ARG A 75 -4.09 2.47 -16.43
C ARG A 75 -4.17 0.99 -16.76
N PRO A 76 -4.43 0.62 -18.04
CA PRO A 76 -4.73 -0.78 -18.38
C PRO A 76 -3.69 -1.79 -17.91
N ALA A 77 -2.40 -1.51 -18.14
CA ALA A 77 -1.35 -2.47 -17.78
C ALA A 77 -1.26 -2.67 -16.27
N GLU A 78 -1.32 -1.60 -15.49
CA GLU A 78 -1.24 -1.65 -14.04
C GLU A 78 -2.50 -2.27 -13.44
N ARG A 79 -3.66 -1.93 -13.98
CA ARG A 79 -4.91 -2.54 -13.53
C ARG A 79 -4.92 -4.04 -13.79
N ASP A 80 -4.46 -4.47 -14.97
CA ASP A 80 -4.37 -5.88 -15.29
C ASP A 80 -3.40 -6.61 -14.37
N ALA A 81 -2.25 -6.00 -14.06
CA ALA A 81 -1.27 -6.58 -13.14
C ALA A 81 -1.86 -6.71 -11.72
N LEU A 82 -2.60 -5.70 -11.26
CA LEU A 82 -3.27 -5.74 -9.95
C LEU A 82 -4.27 -6.90 -9.90
N LEU A 83 -5.09 -7.04 -10.94
CA LEU A 83 -6.10 -8.11 -11.02
C LEU A 83 -5.45 -9.48 -11.13
N MET A 84 -4.49 -9.66 -12.02
CA MET A 84 -3.87 -10.95 -12.29
C MET A 84 -3.05 -11.48 -11.10
N ASN A 85 -2.45 -10.59 -10.35
CA ASN A 85 -1.62 -10.95 -9.20
C ASN A 85 -2.37 -10.93 -7.88
N GLU A 86 -3.68 -10.72 -7.93
CA GLU A 86 -4.56 -10.71 -6.75
C GLU A 86 -4.07 -9.73 -5.67
N VAL A 87 -3.62 -8.56 -6.09
CA VAL A 87 -3.05 -7.55 -5.21
C VAL A 87 -4.12 -6.97 -4.29
N LYS A 88 -3.77 -6.79 -3.03
CA LYS A 88 -4.62 -6.15 -2.02
C LYS A 88 -4.09 -4.73 -1.81
N GLY A 89 -4.76 -3.73 -2.38
CA GLY A 89 -4.26 -2.37 -2.39
C GLY A 89 -5.05 -1.42 -1.51
N PHE A 90 -4.34 -0.47 -0.90
CA PHE A 90 -4.91 0.57 -0.04
C PHE A 90 -4.29 1.91 -0.46
N CYS A 91 -5.10 2.82 -0.97
CA CYS A 91 -4.65 4.02 -1.64
C CYS A 91 -5.16 5.28 -0.97
N LEU A 92 -4.24 6.17 -0.58
CA LEU A 92 -4.61 7.51 -0.12
C LEU A 92 -5.20 8.30 -1.29
N THR A 93 -6.34 8.92 -1.07
CA THR A 93 -7.06 9.67 -2.10
C THR A 93 -6.96 11.19 -1.94
N SER A 94 -6.56 11.68 -0.78
CA SER A 94 -6.34 13.11 -0.58
C SER A 94 -4.99 13.53 -1.14
N GLY A 95 -4.97 14.62 -1.91
CA GLY A 95 -3.74 15.21 -2.41
C GLY A 95 -3.05 16.10 -1.37
N ASN A 96 -1.79 16.43 -1.63
CA ASN A 96 -1.02 17.42 -0.84
C ASN A 96 -0.87 17.10 0.65
N LEU A 97 -0.89 15.83 1.01
CA LEU A 97 -0.66 15.42 2.39
C LEU A 97 0.83 15.43 2.72
N ARG A 98 1.16 15.86 3.93
CA ARG A 98 2.50 15.72 4.47
C ARG A 98 2.73 14.27 4.89
N ALA A 99 4.00 13.90 5.03
CA ALA A 99 4.34 12.52 5.43
C ALA A 99 3.66 12.12 6.74
N ALA A 100 3.65 13.00 7.74
CA ALA A 100 2.98 12.71 9.02
C ALA A 100 1.48 12.48 8.84
N GLU A 101 0.83 13.27 7.98
CA GLU A 101 -0.60 13.12 7.71
C GLU A 101 -0.90 11.81 6.98
N MET A 102 -0.04 11.43 6.01
CA MET A 102 -0.18 10.16 5.31
C MET A 102 -0.06 8.98 6.28
N ALA A 103 0.97 9.00 7.12
CA ALA A 103 1.17 7.96 8.13
C ALA A 103 -0.03 7.88 9.09
N ASP A 104 -0.51 9.03 9.56
CA ASP A 104 -1.65 9.08 10.48
C ASP A 104 -2.90 8.46 9.86
N GLN A 105 -3.16 8.73 8.57
CA GLN A 105 -4.33 8.17 7.89
C GLN A 105 -4.23 6.65 7.78
N PHE A 106 -3.06 6.11 7.43
CA PHE A 106 -2.88 4.65 7.39
C PHE A 106 -3.02 4.03 8.78
N LEU A 107 -2.41 4.64 9.79
CA LEU A 107 -2.49 4.12 11.16
C LEU A 107 -3.92 4.14 11.71
N ALA A 108 -4.68 5.18 11.36
CA ALA A 108 -6.08 5.28 11.80
C ALA A 108 -6.96 4.16 11.26
N VAL A 109 -6.59 3.56 10.12
CA VAL A 109 -7.38 2.50 9.48
C VAL A 109 -6.70 1.13 9.52
N ILE A 110 -5.58 1.00 10.25
CA ILE A 110 -4.78 -0.23 10.15
C ILE A 110 -5.54 -1.49 10.57
N ASP A 111 -6.42 -1.40 11.54
CA ASP A 111 -7.23 -2.55 11.93
C ASP A 111 -8.25 -2.91 10.84
N SER A 112 -8.81 -1.91 10.17
CA SER A 112 -9.69 -2.13 9.01
C SER A 112 -8.92 -2.73 7.84
N VAL A 113 -7.66 -2.33 7.65
CA VAL A 113 -6.77 -2.93 6.64
C VAL A 113 -6.58 -4.42 6.95
N ALA A 114 -6.30 -4.75 8.20
CA ALA A 114 -6.14 -6.14 8.61
C ALA A 114 -7.41 -6.95 8.36
N ASP A 115 -8.58 -6.40 8.70
CA ASP A 115 -9.87 -7.05 8.45
C ASP A 115 -10.11 -7.27 6.96
N ALA A 116 -9.83 -6.26 6.14
CA ALA A 116 -10.00 -6.36 4.69
C ALA A 116 -9.09 -7.44 4.09
N CYS A 117 -7.88 -7.60 4.63
CA CYS A 117 -6.91 -8.57 4.13
C CYS A 117 -7.28 -10.03 4.43
N VAL A 118 -8.27 -10.29 5.26
CA VAL A 118 -8.82 -11.64 5.45
C VAL A 118 -9.53 -12.10 4.16
N GLU A 119 -10.11 -11.16 3.42
CA GLU A 119 -10.74 -11.46 2.13
C GLU A 119 -9.68 -11.66 1.05
N PRO A 120 -9.95 -12.52 0.05
CA PRO A 120 -9.01 -12.68 -1.06
C PRO A 120 -8.97 -11.43 -1.94
N GLY A 121 -7.78 -11.17 -2.53
CA GLY A 121 -7.67 -10.17 -3.59
C GLY A 121 -8.24 -10.69 -4.89
N PRO A 122 -8.26 -9.87 -5.96
CA PRO A 122 -7.75 -8.49 -5.95
C PRO A 122 -8.77 -7.50 -5.38
N PHE A 123 -8.28 -6.44 -4.78
CA PHE A 123 -9.13 -5.30 -4.44
C PHE A 123 -8.30 -4.03 -4.26
N LEU A 124 -8.97 -2.89 -4.32
CA LEU A 124 -8.37 -1.61 -4.04
C LEU A 124 -9.33 -0.80 -3.16
N TYR A 125 -8.84 -0.34 -2.02
CA TYR A 125 -9.59 0.52 -1.12
C TYR A 125 -9.02 1.93 -1.14
N ALA A 126 -9.89 2.91 -1.13
CA ALA A 126 -9.52 4.30 -0.85
C ALA A 126 -9.37 4.46 0.65
N VAL A 127 -8.29 5.12 1.05
CA VAL A 127 -8.03 5.48 2.45
C VAL A 127 -8.24 6.97 2.61
N SER A 128 -9.10 7.35 3.55
CA SER A 128 -9.36 8.76 3.85
C SER A 128 -9.63 8.90 5.34
N VAL A 129 -9.86 10.13 5.79
CA VAL A 129 -10.21 10.39 7.18
C VAL A 129 -11.52 9.70 7.60
N ARG A 130 -12.32 9.28 6.63
CA ARG A 130 -13.59 8.58 6.88
C ARG A 130 -13.42 7.06 6.99
N GLY A 131 -12.23 6.54 6.74
CA GLY A 131 -11.95 5.11 6.77
C GLY A 131 -11.69 4.53 5.39
N LEU A 132 -12.04 3.26 5.20
CA LEU A 132 -11.85 2.55 3.93
C LEU A 132 -13.11 2.60 3.08
N SER A 133 -12.92 2.77 1.77
CA SER A 133 -14.00 2.73 0.80
C SER A 133 -13.54 1.92 -0.41
N ARG A 134 -14.25 0.84 -0.74
CA ARG A 134 -13.84 -0.03 -1.85
C ARG A 134 -13.99 0.69 -3.20
N LEU A 135 -12.95 0.61 -4.01
CA LEU A 135 -12.94 1.19 -5.34
C LEU A 135 -13.27 0.13 -6.38
N ASP A 136 -13.97 0.56 -7.44
CA ASP A 136 -14.36 -0.32 -8.54
C ASP A 136 -13.15 -0.56 -9.46
N LEU A 137 -12.88 -1.83 -9.74
CA LEU A 137 -11.80 -2.26 -10.64
C LEU A 137 -12.32 -2.77 -11.98
N SER A 138 -13.61 -2.73 -12.20
CA SER A 138 -14.21 -3.21 -13.46
C SER A 138 -14.01 -2.25 -14.62
#